data_64fb9d1f0be7011ad88748242b904b31
#
_entry.id   64fb9d1f0be7011ad88748242b904b31
#
_cell.length_a   1.000
_cell.length_b   1.000
_cell.length_c   1.000
_cell.angle_alpha   90.00
_cell.angle_beta   90.00
_cell.angle_gamma   90.00
#
_symmetry.space_group_name_H-M   'P 1'
#
loop_
_entity.id
_entity.type
_entity.pdbx_description
1 polymer ?
#
loop_
_entity_poly.entity_id
_entity_poly.type
_entity_poly.pdbx_seq_one_letter_code
_entity_poly.pdbx_strand_id
1 'polypeptide(L)'
;MTITVDFDKYSRITEETFFKRKGRVENVVGLTIESAGPEAKLGDLCRIYPAKEEYKPIMAEVVGFKDRKTLLMPCDKTDGIGLGCIVENVGEPLSVPVSGDLLGKVLDGLGRIDGNYMPGVPYSVEAQPPDPMDRKIIADVLPLGVKAIDGLMTVGKGQRIGIFAGSGVGKSTLMGMFARNTKADINVIALIGERGREVREFVERDLGEEGMKRSVVVVATSDKSALERNKAAKTATAIAEYFRDQGKDVLLMMDSLTRFSMAQREIGLASGEPPVSRGYPPSVYSEMPKLLERAGCAQTGSITGLYTVLVDGDDMNEPITDTARSILDGHIMLNRKLAHQNHYPAIDVLQSISRCMSQIVDKEHKVLAGKLKNVLATYNEAEDLINIGAYKSGSNPKIDHAIEKIDAVNEFLMQDVDAKYDYEQAVDMLRELFED
;
A
#
# COMPACT_ATOMS: atom_id res chain seq x y z
N MET A 1 -38.44 6.92 54.65
CA MET A 1 -37.55 7.09 53.50
C MET A 1 -37.53 5.74 52.77
N THR A 2 -38.24 5.61 51.66
CA THR A 2 -38.27 4.37 50.88
C THR A 2 -37.06 4.42 49.95
N ILE A 3 -36.09 3.51 50.14
CA ILE A 3 -34.95 3.39 49.24
C ILE A 3 -35.45 2.64 48.03
N THR A 4 -35.61 3.31 46.90
CA THR A 4 -35.92 2.67 45.63
C THR A 4 -34.59 2.21 45.01
N VAL A 5 -34.40 0.90 44.96
CA VAL A 5 -33.23 0.31 44.29
C VAL A 5 -33.54 0.23 42.80
N ASP A 6 -32.74 0.90 41.99
CA ASP A 6 -32.82 0.85 40.53
C ASP A 6 -32.17 -0.46 40.06
N PHE A 7 -33.00 -1.49 39.83
CA PHE A 7 -32.52 -2.80 39.37
C PHE A 7 -31.97 -2.78 37.94
N ASP A 8 -32.38 -1.84 37.10
CA ASP A 8 -31.87 -1.72 35.72
C ASP A 8 -30.38 -1.31 35.71
N LYS A 9 -29.93 -0.59 36.74
CA LYS A 9 -28.53 -0.25 36.94
C LYS A 9 -27.67 -1.49 37.26
N TYR A 10 -28.26 -2.54 37.80
CA TYR A 10 -27.59 -3.78 38.18
C TYR A 10 -27.78 -4.89 37.14
N SER A 11 -28.72 -4.77 36.21
CA SER A 11 -28.95 -5.77 35.17
C SER A 11 -27.70 -5.93 34.26
N ARG A 12 -26.98 -4.84 33.99
CA ARG A 12 -25.69 -4.89 33.27
C ARG A 12 -24.62 -5.72 33.97
N ILE A 13 -24.65 -5.79 35.31
CA ILE A 13 -23.68 -6.57 36.09
C ILE A 13 -23.90 -8.07 35.89
N THR A 14 -25.13 -8.50 35.61
CA THR A 14 -25.43 -9.91 35.36
C THR A 14 -25.11 -10.36 33.94
N GLU A 15 -24.95 -9.44 33.02
CA GLU A 15 -24.51 -9.70 31.62
C GLU A 15 -22.98 -9.73 31.47
N GLU A 16 -22.26 -9.14 32.43
CA GLU A 16 -20.78 -9.17 32.41
C GLU A 16 -20.27 -10.49 33.01
N THR A 17 -19.46 -11.17 32.21
CA THR A 17 -18.75 -12.38 32.66
C THR A 17 -17.55 -11.95 33.51
N PHE A 18 -17.68 -11.97 34.84
CA PHE A 18 -16.63 -11.61 35.80
C PHE A 18 -15.43 -12.58 35.81
N PHE A 19 -15.56 -13.74 35.16
CA PHE A 19 -14.50 -14.74 35.09
C PHE A 19 -13.78 -14.63 33.75
N LYS A 20 -12.57 -14.10 33.77
CA LYS A 20 -11.67 -14.16 32.61
C LYS A 20 -10.88 -15.47 32.65
N ARG A 21 -11.15 -16.36 31.68
CA ARG A 21 -10.31 -17.56 31.49
C ARG A 21 -8.95 -17.15 30.99
N LYS A 22 -7.90 -17.55 31.69
CA LYS A 22 -6.49 -17.32 31.31
C LYS A 22 -5.89 -18.59 30.78
N GLY A 23 -5.07 -18.48 29.76
CA GLY A 23 -4.24 -19.55 29.25
C GLY A 23 -2.83 -19.51 29.83
N ARG A 24 -2.04 -20.51 29.46
CA ARG A 24 -0.60 -20.60 29.80
C ARG A 24 0.19 -21.03 28.59
N VAL A 25 1.33 -20.37 28.37
CA VAL A 25 2.29 -20.78 27.36
C VAL A 25 2.83 -22.17 27.68
N GLU A 26 2.66 -23.10 26.75
CA GLU A 26 3.15 -24.48 26.86
C GLU A 26 4.36 -24.73 25.97
N ASN A 27 4.47 -24.01 24.87
CA ASN A 27 5.57 -24.18 23.93
C ASN A 27 5.84 -22.89 23.15
N VAL A 28 7.08 -22.69 22.71
CA VAL A 28 7.49 -21.60 21.82
C VAL A 28 8.30 -22.20 20.68
N VAL A 29 7.79 -22.15 19.46
CA VAL A 29 8.43 -22.76 18.28
C VAL A 29 8.50 -21.75 17.14
N GLY A 30 9.71 -21.31 16.82
CA GLY A 30 9.94 -20.33 15.75
C GLY A 30 9.16 -19.03 16.00
N LEU A 31 8.20 -18.72 15.12
CA LEU A 31 7.37 -17.52 15.21
C LEU A 31 6.07 -17.70 16.00
N THR A 32 5.76 -18.94 16.44
CA THR A 32 4.49 -19.25 17.10
C THR A 32 4.68 -19.64 18.57
N ILE A 33 3.69 -19.27 19.38
CA ILE A 33 3.57 -19.60 20.78
C ILE A 33 2.33 -20.46 20.94
N GLU A 34 2.50 -21.68 21.46
CA GLU A 34 1.38 -22.57 21.79
C GLU A 34 0.93 -22.32 23.22
N SER A 35 -0.36 -22.06 23.40
CA SER A 35 -0.96 -21.81 24.70
C SER A 35 -2.11 -22.77 24.99
N ALA A 36 -2.19 -23.28 26.21
CA ALA A 36 -3.37 -23.96 26.73
C ALA A 36 -4.42 -22.92 27.13
N GLY A 37 -5.36 -22.62 26.24
CA GLY A 37 -6.27 -21.47 26.35
C GLY A 37 -5.56 -20.12 26.13
N PRO A 38 -6.27 -19.00 26.38
CA PRO A 38 -7.68 -18.86 26.74
C PRO A 38 -8.63 -19.26 25.60
N GLU A 39 -9.94 -19.31 25.85
CA GLU A 39 -10.94 -19.34 24.78
C GLU A 39 -10.78 -18.06 23.95
N ALA A 40 -10.60 -18.22 22.66
CA ALA A 40 -10.38 -17.13 21.72
C ALA A 40 -10.86 -17.51 20.32
N LYS A 41 -11.07 -16.54 19.46
CA LYS A 41 -11.39 -16.71 18.04
C LYS A 41 -10.14 -16.43 17.21
N LEU A 42 -10.13 -16.90 15.98
CA LEU A 42 -9.09 -16.54 15.01
C LEU A 42 -9.09 -15.01 14.80
N GLY A 43 -7.91 -14.42 14.89
CA GLY A 43 -7.72 -12.96 14.79
C GLY A 43 -7.87 -12.19 16.11
N ASP A 44 -8.34 -12.81 17.21
CA ASP A 44 -8.40 -12.15 18.51
C ASP A 44 -6.99 -11.78 19.00
N LEU A 45 -6.87 -10.62 19.65
CA LEU A 45 -5.66 -10.25 20.37
C LEU A 45 -5.60 -10.89 21.73
N CYS A 46 -4.44 -11.42 22.07
CA CYS A 46 -4.10 -11.91 23.39
C CYS A 46 -2.94 -11.11 23.98
N ARG A 47 -2.95 -10.94 25.29
CA ARG A 47 -1.86 -10.35 26.03
C ARG A 47 -1.11 -11.43 26.78
N ILE A 48 0.21 -11.52 26.53
CA ILE A 48 1.09 -12.48 27.19
C ILE A 48 1.90 -11.72 28.24
N TYR A 49 1.83 -12.22 29.48
CA TYR A 49 2.53 -11.63 30.62
C TYR A 49 3.84 -12.41 30.84
N PRO A 50 5.02 -11.79 30.63
CA PRO A 50 6.29 -12.40 30.96
C PRO A 50 6.39 -12.78 32.43
N ALA A 51 7.21 -13.79 32.72
CA ALA A 51 7.36 -14.28 34.10
C ALA A 51 8.04 -13.28 35.03
N LYS A 52 8.86 -12.38 34.48
CA LYS A 52 9.55 -11.34 35.24
C LYS A 52 8.91 -9.98 35.00
N GLU A 53 8.65 -9.23 36.05
CA GLU A 53 7.99 -7.92 36.04
C GLU A 53 8.79 -6.83 35.28
N GLU A 54 10.09 -7.05 35.05
CA GLU A 54 10.95 -6.13 34.27
C GLU A 54 10.54 -6.03 32.80
N TYR A 55 9.83 -7.04 32.28
CA TYR A 55 9.35 -7.07 30.90
C TYR A 55 7.89 -6.62 30.81
N LYS A 56 7.59 -5.82 29.79
CA LYS A 56 6.21 -5.39 29.51
C LYS A 56 5.40 -6.56 28.92
N PRO A 57 4.09 -6.60 29.18
CA PRO A 57 3.20 -7.53 28.49
C PRO A 57 3.28 -7.37 26.97
N ILE A 58 3.25 -8.48 26.23
CA ILE A 58 3.40 -8.55 24.79
C ILE A 58 2.05 -8.86 24.17
N MET A 59 1.70 -8.14 23.11
CA MET A 59 0.51 -8.44 22.33
C MET A 59 0.82 -9.55 21.30
N ALA A 60 -0.09 -10.49 21.18
CA ALA A 60 -0.03 -11.57 20.20
C ALA A 60 -1.41 -11.81 19.60
N GLU A 61 -1.46 -12.21 18.36
CA GLU A 61 -2.71 -12.54 17.65
C GLU A 61 -2.90 -14.06 17.57
N VAL A 62 -4.14 -14.50 17.67
CA VAL A 62 -4.53 -15.89 17.45
C VAL A 62 -4.49 -16.18 15.95
N VAL A 63 -3.49 -16.94 15.50
CA VAL A 63 -3.28 -17.28 14.09
C VAL A 63 -3.78 -18.68 13.74
N GLY A 64 -4.21 -19.48 14.73
CA GLY A 64 -4.74 -20.81 14.50
C GLY A 64 -4.96 -21.60 15.77
N PHE A 65 -5.38 -22.85 15.58
CA PHE A 65 -5.57 -23.81 16.66
C PHE A 65 -4.97 -25.17 16.22
N LYS A 66 -4.28 -25.84 17.15
CA LYS A 66 -3.70 -27.15 16.92
C LYS A 66 -3.75 -27.98 18.22
N ASP A 67 -4.19 -29.22 18.14
CA ASP A 67 -4.21 -30.15 19.28
C ASP A 67 -4.85 -29.57 20.56
N ARG A 68 -5.97 -28.84 20.39
CA ARG A 68 -6.67 -28.10 21.46
C ARG A 68 -5.86 -26.96 22.08
N LYS A 69 -4.77 -26.52 21.46
CA LYS A 69 -3.99 -25.36 21.86
C LYS A 69 -4.28 -24.19 20.95
N THR A 70 -4.19 -22.99 21.50
CA THR A 70 -4.25 -21.74 20.76
C THR A 70 -2.85 -21.42 20.22
N LEU A 71 -2.72 -21.22 18.93
CA LEU A 71 -1.49 -20.75 18.28
C LEU A 71 -1.50 -19.23 18.26
N LEU A 72 -0.55 -18.63 18.93
CA LEU A 72 -0.37 -17.19 19.04
C LEU A 72 0.86 -16.75 18.25
N MET A 73 0.74 -15.64 17.55
CA MET A 73 1.90 -14.99 16.91
C MET A 73 2.11 -13.61 17.55
N PRO A 74 3.31 -13.33 18.09
CA PRO A 74 3.57 -12.06 18.75
C PRO A 74 3.65 -10.90 17.76
N CYS A 75 3.04 -9.78 18.13
CA CYS A 75 3.15 -8.52 17.40
C CYS A 75 4.51 -7.84 17.62
N ASP A 76 5.02 -7.93 18.85
CA ASP A 76 6.25 -7.31 19.30
C ASP A 76 7.37 -8.36 19.50
N LYS A 77 8.54 -7.91 19.96
CA LYS A 77 9.65 -8.79 20.37
C LYS A 77 9.22 -9.69 21.53
N THR A 78 9.72 -10.92 21.55
CA THR A 78 9.33 -11.97 22.51
C THR A 78 10.21 -12.02 23.76
N ASP A 79 10.86 -10.92 24.11
CA ASP A 79 11.75 -10.86 25.26
C ASP A 79 11.01 -11.22 26.56
N GLY A 80 11.56 -12.15 27.32
CA GLY A 80 10.99 -12.61 28.58
C GLY A 80 9.83 -13.60 28.49
N ILE A 81 9.41 -14.03 27.29
CA ILE A 81 8.42 -15.10 27.13
C ILE A 81 9.06 -16.47 27.34
N GLY A 82 8.41 -17.28 28.17
CA GLY A 82 8.81 -18.64 28.44
C GLY A 82 7.62 -19.50 28.84
N LEU A 83 7.89 -20.76 29.14
CA LEU A 83 6.87 -21.71 29.59
C LEU A 83 6.16 -21.21 30.84
N GLY A 84 4.84 -21.41 30.91
CA GLY A 84 4.02 -21.01 32.03
C GLY A 84 3.60 -19.54 32.06
N CYS A 85 4.11 -18.68 31.15
CA CYS A 85 3.63 -17.30 31.02
C CYS A 85 2.13 -17.25 30.84
N ILE A 86 1.47 -16.30 31.52
CA ILE A 86 0.01 -16.17 31.50
C ILE A 86 -0.41 -15.52 30.18
N VAL A 87 -1.45 -16.06 29.56
CA VAL A 87 -2.10 -15.54 28.36
C VAL A 87 -3.52 -15.11 28.69
N GLU A 88 -3.88 -13.88 28.34
CA GLU A 88 -5.22 -13.32 28.53
C GLU A 88 -5.78 -12.89 27.16
N ASN A 89 -6.99 -13.33 26.82
CA ASN A 89 -7.69 -12.86 25.63
C ASN A 89 -8.20 -11.43 25.86
N VAL A 90 -7.89 -10.52 24.95
CA VAL A 90 -8.41 -9.14 24.97
C VAL A 90 -9.85 -9.09 24.46
N GLY A 91 -10.26 -10.09 23.65
CA GLY A 91 -11.64 -10.28 23.18
C GLY A 91 -11.99 -9.57 21.89
N GLU A 92 -11.06 -8.82 21.32
CA GLU A 92 -11.28 -8.05 20.09
C GLU A 92 -10.07 -8.17 19.16
N PRO A 93 -10.29 -8.13 17.83
CA PRO A 93 -9.22 -7.95 16.86
C PRO A 93 -8.52 -6.60 17.01
N LEU A 94 -7.35 -6.47 16.37
CA LEU A 94 -6.60 -5.22 16.38
C LEU A 94 -7.45 -4.08 15.81
N SER A 95 -7.60 -3.03 16.58
CA SER A 95 -8.15 -1.74 16.15
C SER A 95 -7.16 -0.62 16.45
N VAL A 96 -7.16 0.39 15.59
CA VAL A 96 -6.30 1.57 15.74
C VAL A 96 -7.18 2.78 15.98
N PRO A 97 -6.93 3.54 17.06
CA PRO A 97 -7.61 4.83 17.27
C PRO A 97 -7.12 5.84 16.23
N VAL A 98 -8.04 6.39 15.44
CA VAL A 98 -7.72 7.34 14.37
C VAL A 98 -8.38 8.69 14.64
N SER A 99 -7.64 9.77 14.46
CA SER A 99 -8.11 11.15 14.52
C SER A 99 -7.35 12.03 13.53
N GLY A 100 -7.82 13.28 13.33
CA GLY A 100 -7.10 14.27 12.53
C GLY A 100 -5.71 14.61 13.08
N ASP A 101 -5.46 14.36 14.36
CA ASP A 101 -4.17 14.63 15.01
C ASP A 101 -3.05 13.68 14.57
N LEU A 102 -3.40 12.62 13.83
CA LEU A 102 -2.41 11.73 13.20
C LEU A 102 -1.70 12.37 12.01
N LEU A 103 -2.23 13.48 11.45
CA LEU A 103 -1.55 14.19 10.36
C LEU A 103 -0.20 14.71 10.83
N GLY A 104 0.81 14.53 9.99
CA GLY A 104 2.19 14.90 10.32
C GLY A 104 2.92 13.87 11.22
N LYS A 105 2.32 12.71 11.50
CA LYS A 105 2.91 11.73 12.41
C LYS A 105 3.42 10.50 11.67
N VAL A 106 4.43 9.87 12.29
CA VAL A 106 4.99 8.57 11.91
C VAL A 106 4.58 7.56 12.98
N LEU A 107 3.91 6.50 12.56
CA LEU A 107 3.36 5.44 13.39
C LEU A 107 4.12 4.14 13.14
N ASP A 108 4.14 3.23 14.12
CA ASP A 108 4.56 1.85 13.89
C ASP A 108 3.50 1.03 13.14
N GLY A 109 3.82 -0.22 12.80
CA GLY A 109 2.92 -1.11 12.07
C GLY A 109 1.60 -1.42 12.77
N LEU A 110 1.52 -1.17 14.08
CA LEU A 110 0.32 -1.35 14.90
C LEU A 110 -0.44 -0.03 15.16
N GLY A 111 0.02 1.08 14.57
CA GLY A 111 -0.63 2.39 14.71
C GLY A 111 -0.25 3.18 15.97
N ARG A 112 0.91 2.87 16.59
CA ARG A 112 1.41 3.51 17.81
C ARG A 112 2.52 4.51 17.50
N ILE A 113 2.64 5.54 18.35
CA ILE A 113 3.77 6.47 18.39
C ILE A 113 4.55 6.19 19.68
N ASP A 114 5.82 5.86 19.59
CA ASP A 114 6.67 5.49 20.74
C ASP A 114 6.02 4.43 21.65
N GLY A 115 5.32 3.47 21.01
CA GLY A 115 4.65 2.36 21.69
C GLY A 115 3.28 2.70 22.31
N ASN A 116 2.76 3.93 22.12
CA ASN A 116 1.49 4.38 22.67
C ASN A 116 0.49 4.76 21.57
N TYR A 117 -0.78 4.53 21.81
CA TYR A 117 -1.84 5.01 20.92
C TYR A 117 -2.20 6.46 21.22
N MET A 118 -2.47 7.24 20.18
CA MET A 118 -3.11 8.53 20.32
C MET A 118 -4.63 8.38 20.54
N PRO A 119 -5.30 9.33 21.21
CA PRO A 119 -6.75 9.32 21.28
C PRO A 119 -7.40 9.42 19.91
N GLY A 120 -8.48 8.68 19.69
CA GLY A 120 -9.20 8.68 18.41
C GLY A 120 -10.39 7.74 18.39
N VAL A 121 -11.05 7.66 17.23
CA VAL A 121 -12.12 6.71 16.97
C VAL A 121 -11.50 5.36 16.60
N PRO A 122 -11.88 4.24 17.24
CA PRO A 122 -11.31 2.95 16.91
C PRO A 122 -11.76 2.48 15.53
N TYR A 123 -10.79 2.19 14.65
CA TYR A 123 -10.99 1.58 13.32
C TYR A 123 -10.39 0.19 13.29
N SER A 124 -11.19 -0.78 12.86
CA SER A 124 -10.73 -2.17 12.75
C SER A 124 -9.66 -2.31 11.69
N VAL A 125 -8.54 -2.93 12.05
CA VAL A 125 -7.47 -3.24 11.10
C VAL A 125 -7.90 -4.36 10.14
N GLU A 126 -8.82 -5.23 10.56
CA GLU A 126 -9.39 -6.34 9.78
C GLU A 126 -10.78 -6.01 9.18
N ALA A 127 -11.01 -4.75 8.77
CA ALA A 127 -12.28 -4.36 8.17
C ALA A 127 -12.51 -5.08 6.83
N GLN A 128 -13.79 -5.26 6.49
CA GLN A 128 -14.20 -5.81 5.19
C GLN A 128 -14.25 -4.69 4.13
N PRO A 129 -14.01 -5.01 2.86
CA PRO A 129 -14.21 -4.07 1.76
C PRO A 129 -15.66 -3.54 1.73
N PRO A 130 -15.89 -2.31 1.24
CA PRO A 130 -17.25 -1.82 0.97
C PRO A 130 -17.98 -2.72 -0.03
N ASP A 131 -19.32 -2.82 0.11
CA ASP A 131 -20.14 -3.56 -0.85
C ASP A 131 -19.94 -3.00 -2.26
N PRO A 132 -19.82 -3.83 -3.29
CA PRO A 132 -19.66 -3.37 -4.68
C PRO A 132 -20.76 -2.40 -5.15
N MET A 133 -21.99 -2.56 -4.67
CA MET A 133 -23.12 -1.70 -5.06
C MET A 133 -23.14 -0.35 -4.32
N ASP A 134 -22.41 -0.23 -3.23
CA ASP A 134 -22.23 1.03 -2.49
C ASP A 134 -21.10 1.91 -3.03
N ARG A 135 -20.33 1.40 -3.99
CA ARG A 135 -19.21 2.11 -4.59
C ARG A 135 -19.69 3.05 -5.71
N LYS A 136 -19.20 4.29 -5.70
CA LYS A 136 -19.35 5.17 -6.85
C LYS A 136 -18.44 4.73 -8.00
N ILE A 137 -18.89 4.99 -9.22
CA ILE A 137 -18.08 4.81 -10.42
C ILE A 137 -16.94 5.84 -10.41
N ILE A 138 -15.75 5.44 -10.86
CA ILE A 138 -14.61 6.33 -11.04
C ILE A 138 -14.92 7.28 -12.21
N ALA A 139 -15.11 8.57 -11.93
CA ALA A 139 -15.49 9.58 -12.91
C ALA A 139 -14.54 10.79 -12.94
N ASP A 140 -13.87 11.07 -11.81
CA ASP A 140 -13.04 12.24 -11.65
C ASP A 140 -11.56 11.89 -11.74
N VAL A 141 -10.75 12.78 -12.34
CA VAL A 141 -9.30 12.68 -12.39
C VAL A 141 -8.72 12.99 -11.02
N LEU A 142 -7.71 12.22 -10.59
CA LEU A 142 -6.81 12.56 -9.51
C LEU A 142 -5.44 12.91 -10.07
N PRO A 143 -5.08 14.19 -10.21
CA PRO A 143 -3.77 14.59 -10.65
C PRO A 143 -2.69 14.14 -9.65
N LEU A 144 -1.63 13.52 -10.18
CA LEU A 144 -0.47 13.10 -9.40
C LEU A 144 0.73 14.04 -9.56
N GLY A 145 0.64 15.02 -10.48
CA GLY A 145 1.66 16.04 -10.72
C GLY A 145 2.91 15.51 -11.41
N VAL A 146 2.79 14.43 -12.17
CA VAL A 146 3.83 13.87 -13.02
C VAL A 146 3.33 13.82 -14.45
N LYS A 147 3.95 14.61 -15.35
CA LYS A 147 3.49 14.81 -16.74
C LYS A 147 3.22 13.51 -17.48
N ALA A 148 4.17 12.56 -17.41
CA ALA A 148 4.05 11.27 -18.06
C ALA A 148 2.83 10.46 -17.59
N ILE A 149 2.41 10.61 -16.33
CA ILE A 149 1.25 9.92 -15.77
C ILE A 149 -0.01 10.70 -16.07
N ASP A 150 -0.05 11.97 -15.72
CA ASP A 150 -1.24 12.80 -15.88
C ASP A 150 -1.63 12.93 -17.36
N GLY A 151 -0.63 12.98 -18.28
CA GLY A 151 -0.85 13.05 -19.73
C GLY A 151 -1.12 11.73 -20.43
N LEU A 152 -0.55 10.60 -19.99
CA LEU A 152 -0.56 9.35 -20.77
C LEU A 152 -1.21 8.16 -20.09
N MET A 153 -1.38 8.23 -18.77
CA MET A 153 -1.90 7.14 -17.92
C MET A 153 -2.75 7.73 -16.78
N THR A 154 -3.54 8.74 -17.10
CA THR A 154 -4.33 9.52 -16.14
C THR A 154 -5.03 8.64 -15.13
N VAL A 155 -4.85 8.96 -13.84
CA VAL A 155 -5.40 8.21 -12.71
C VAL A 155 -6.69 8.83 -12.24
N GLY A 156 -7.68 7.99 -11.94
CA GLY A 156 -8.97 8.43 -11.39
C GLY A 156 -9.02 8.35 -9.87
N LYS A 157 -9.85 9.20 -9.25
CA LYS A 157 -10.14 9.12 -7.82
C LYS A 157 -10.76 7.76 -7.49
N GLY A 158 -10.15 7.05 -6.53
CA GLY A 158 -10.56 5.70 -6.16
C GLY A 158 -9.98 4.59 -7.03
N GLN A 159 -9.10 4.89 -7.98
CA GLN A 159 -8.41 3.87 -8.78
C GLN A 159 -7.28 3.21 -8.00
N ARG A 160 -7.01 1.94 -8.29
CA ARG A 160 -5.92 1.14 -7.71
C ARG A 160 -4.87 0.88 -8.76
N ILE A 161 -3.67 1.43 -8.56
CA ILE A 161 -2.55 1.35 -9.52
C ILE A 161 -1.38 0.63 -8.89
N GLY A 162 -0.78 -0.30 -9.64
CA GLY A 162 0.49 -0.93 -9.29
C GLY A 162 1.68 -0.15 -9.84
N ILE A 163 2.72 0.04 -9.04
CA ILE A 163 4.01 0.57 -9.49
C ILE A 163 4.99 -0.58 -9.49
N PHE A 164 5.28 -1.11 -10.67
CA PHE A 164 6.15 -2.27 -10.84
C PHE A 164 7.57 -1.79 -11.12
N ALA A 165 8.49 -2.19 -10.26
CA ALA A 165 9.85 -1.67 -10.29
C ALA A 165 10.88 -2.70 -9.85
N GLY A 166 12.00 -2.78 -10.55
CA GLY A 166 13.21 -3.38 -10.02
C GLY A 166 13.86 -2.49 -8.94
N SER A 167 14.98 -2.93 -8.37
CA SER A 167 15.74 -2.12 -7.42
C SER A 167 16.49 -0.98 -8.11
N GLY A 168 16.51 0.21 -7.49
CA GLY A 168 17.37 1.33 -7.89
C GLY A 168 16.89 2.15 -9.11
N VAL A 169 15.61 2.06 -9.48
CA VAL A 169 15.05 2.77 -10.66
C VAL A 169 14.32 4.09 -10.31
N GLY A 170 14.47 4.60 -9.08
CA GLY A 170 13.86 5.87 -8.66
C GLY A 170 12.44 5.75 -8.10
N LYS A 171 12.01 4.53 -7.67
CA LYS A 171 10.69 4.27 -7.10
C LYS A 171 10.31 5.21 -5.94
N SER A 172 11.17 5.32 -4.91
CA SER A 172 10.90 6.14 -3.71
C SER A 172 10.81 7.63 -4.05
N THR A 173 11.68 8.10 -4.95
CA THR A 173 11.63 9.48 -5.46
C THR A 173 10.32 9.78 -6.17
N LEU A 174 9.86 8.86 -7.03
CA LEU A 174 8.57 9.01 -7.72
C LEU A 174 7.40 9.04 -6.72
N MET A 175 7.40 8.19 -5.69
CA MET A 175 6.40 8.22 -4.61
C MET A 175 6.43 9.55 -3.85
N GLY A 176 7.62 10.10 -3.58
CA GLY A 176 7.77 11.43 -2.99
C GLY A 176 7.16 12.53 -3.87
N MET A 177 7.38 12.48 -5.19
CA MET A 177 6.75 13.40 -6.14
C MET A 177 5.22 13.32 -6.05
N PHE A 178 4.64 12.12 -6.04
CA PHE A 178 3.19 11.96 -5.87
C PHE A 178 2.70 12.56 -4.57
N ALA A 179 3.35 12.25 -3.44
CA ALA A 179 2.94 12.74 -2.13
C ALA A 179 2.94 14.27 -2.04
N ARG A 180 3.93 14.93 -2.67
CA ARG A 180 4.03 16.40 -2.69
C ARG A 180 3.06 17.06 -3.66
N ASN A 181 2.84 16.45 -4.83
CA ASN A 181 2.20 17.12 -5.96
C ASN A 181 0.72 16.75 -6.15
N THR A 182 0.27 15.60 -5.60
CA THR A 182 -1.12 15.15 -5.77
C THR A 182 -2.14 16.18 -5.27
N LYS A 183 -3.30 16.19 -5.91
CA LYS A 183 -4.48 16.97 -5.48
C LYS A 183 -5.38 16.20 -4.49
N ALA A 184 -4.95 15.05 -3.97
CA ALA A 184 -5.63 14.38 -2.86
C ALA A 184 -5.62 15.26 -1.59
N ASP A 185 -6.69 15.17 -0.78
CA ASP A 185 -6.77 15.92 0.48
C ASP A 185 -5.71 15.44 1.48
N ILE A 186 -5.54 14.12 1.57
CA ILE A 186 -4.69 13.44 2.57
C ILE A 186 -3.91 12.32 1.92
N ASN A 187 -2.66 12.16 2.34
CA ASN A 187 -1.85 11.00 2.01
C ASN A 187 -1.75 10.06 3.21
N VAL A 188 -1.89 8.76 2.97
CA VAL A 188 -1.55 7.72 3.94
C VAL A 188 -0.48 6.84 3.31
N ILE A 189 0.67 6.73 3.96
CA ILE A 189 1.85 6.10 3.38
C ILE A 189 2.27 4.92 4.27
N ALA A 190 2.28 3.72 3.72
CA ALA A 190 2.74 2.51 4.39
C ALA A 190 4.13 2.11 3.86
N LEU A 191 5.15 2.15 4.72
CA LEU A 191 6.51 1.70 4.43
C LEU A 191 6.73 0.34 5.11
N ILE A 192 6.68 -0.73 4.33
CA ILE A 192 6.62 -2.11 4.82
C ILE A 192 7.87 -2.88 4.40
N GLY A 193 8.63 -3.35 5.37
CA GLY A 193 9.83 -4.14 5.12
C GLY A 193 11.00 -3.36 4.52
N GLU A 194 10.92 -2.04 4.54
CA GLU A 194 11.99 -1.15 4.08
C GLU A 194 13.07 -0.98 5.15
N ARG A 195 14.27 -0.54 4.76
CA ARG A 195 15.37 -0.31 5.70
C ARG A 195 15.14 0.97 6.48
N GLY A 196 15.49 0.99 7.76
CA GLY A 196 15.31 2.16 8.62
C GLY A 196 15.95 3.45 8.07
N ARG A 197 17.09 3.34 7.36
CA ARG A 197 17.72 4.49 6.69
C ARG A 197 16.85 5.03 5.55
N GLU A 198 16.28 4.16 4.73
CA GLU A 198 15.46 4.55 3.58
C GLU A 198 14.14 5.20 4.04
N VAL A 199 13.58 4.74 5.16
CA VAL A 199 12.41 5.36 5.79
C VAL A 199 12.71 6.81 6.19
N ARG A 200 13.84 7.06 6.84
CA ARG A 200 14.22 8.41 7.26
C ARG A 200 14.48 9.33 6.07
N GLU A 201 15.21 8.83 5.06
CA GLU A 201 15.48 9.57 3.83
C GLU A 201 14.18 9.95 3.11
N PHE A 202 13.22 9.02 3.03
CA PHE A 202 11.90 9.27 2.43
C PHE A 202 11.13 10.37 3.18
N VAL A 203 11.04 10.27 4.50
CA VAL A 203 10.27 11.23 5.31
C VAL A 203 10.91 12.64 5.29
N GLU A 204 12.24 12.71 5.47
CA GLU A 204 12.93 14.00 5.58
C GLU A 204 13.17 14.68 4.22
N ARG A 205 13.54 13.90 3.18
CA ARG A 205 13.95 14.43 1.88
C ARG A 205 12.84 14.32 0.83
N ASP A 206 12.29 13.10 0.62
CA ASP A 206 11.39 12.87 -0.49
C ASP A 206 9.98 13.40 -0.20
N LEU A 207 9.48 13.27 1.04
CA LEU A 207 8.21 13.82 1.48
C LEU A 207 8.34 15.28 1.94
N GLY A 208 9.35 15.57 2.76
CA GLY A 208 9.63 16.90 3.31
C GLY A 208 8.54 17.44 4.23
N GLU A 209 8.73 18.66 4.76
CA GLU A 209 7.79 19.27 5.71
C GLU A 209 6.39 19.50 5.12
N GLU A 210 6.31 19.98 3.87
CA GLU A 210 5.03 20.26 3.21
C GLU A 210 4.23 18.98 2.94
N GLY A 211 4.89 17.93 2.48
CA GLY A 211 4.25 16.63 2.27
C GLY A 211 3.78 16.01 3.60
N MET A 212 4.57 16.14 4.67
CA MET A 212 4.22 15.62 5.99
C MET A 212 2.97 16.27 6.59
N LYS A 213 2.74 17.57 6.40
CA LYS A 213 1.57 18.27 6.98
C LYS A 213 0.22 17.62 6.64
N ARG A 214 0.12 16.99 5.47
CA ARG A 214 -1.09 16.30 4.98
C ARG A 214 -0.93 14.78 4.88
N SER A 215 0.06 14.22 5.55
CA SER A 215 0.38 12.81 5.48
C SER A 215 0.34 12.14 6.85
N VAL A 216 -0.04 10.86 6.85
CA VAL A 216 0.19 9.92 7.94
C VAL A 216 1.10 8.83 7.42
N VAL A 217 2.21 8.55 8.11
CA VAL A 217 3.18 7.52 7.69
C VAL A 217 3.14 6.36 8.66
N VAL A 218 2.90 5.14 8.16
CA VAL A 218 2.93 3.90 8.94
C VAL A 218 4.18 3.11 8.54
N VAL A 219 5.00 2.75 9.50
CA VAL A 219 6.32 2.15 9.27
C VAL A 219 6.43 0.80 9.96
N ALA A 220 6.78 -0.23 9.20
CA ALA A 220 7.24 -1.51 9.74
C ALA A 220 8.51 -1.93 8.98
N THR A 221 9.68 -1.65 9.55
CA THR A 221 10.98 -1.93 8.93
C THR A 221 11.26 -3.43 8.80
N SER A 222 12.26 -3.80 8.02
CA SER A 222 12.60 -5.20 7.71
C SER A 222 13.00 -6.05 8.94
N ASP A 223 13.38 -5.42 10.05
CA ASP A 223 13.71 -6.06 11.32
C ASP A 223 12.50 -6.34 12.23
N LYS A 224 11.31 -5.85 11.83
CA LYS A 224 10.07 -6.07 12.57
C LYS A 224 9.47 -7.46 12.33
N SER A 225 8.63 -7.93 13.26
CA SER A 225 7.97 -9.23 13.14
C SER A 225 7.15 -9.34 11.85
N ALA A 226 6.95 -10.57 11.35
CA ALA A 226 6.11 -10.81 10.18
C ALA A 226 4.68 -10.28 10.40
N LEU A 227 4.15 -10.45 11.62
CA LEU A 227 2.82 -9.96 11.96
C LEU A 227 2.75 -8.44 11.95
N GLU A 228 3.73 -7.71 12.52
CA GLU A 228 3.77 -6.25 12.48
C GLU A 228 3.86 -5.73 11.04
N ARG A 229 4.70 -6.35 10.18
CA ARG A 229 4.80 -6.00 8.75
C ARG A 229 3.50 -6.23 7.99
N ASN A 230 2.78 -7.32 8.28
CA ASN A 230 1.47 -7.59 7.71
C ASN A 230 0.43 -6.58 8.18
N LYS A 231 0.38 -6.33 9.51
CA LYS A 231 -0.57 -5.36 10.10
C LYS A 231 -0.33 -3.93 9.61
N ALA A 232 0.90 -3.52 9.34
CA ALA A 232 1.22 -2.18 8.83
C ALA A 232 0.42 -1.81 7.57
N ALA A 233 0.28 -2.75 6.63
CA ALA A 233 -0.54 -2.56 5.44
C ALA A 233 -2.02 -2.33 5.77
N LYS A 234 -2.55 -3.15 6.66
CA LYS A 234 -3.95 -3.11 7.09
C LYS A 234 -4.23 -1.89 7.98
N THR A 235 -3.28 -1.50 8.84
CA THR A 235 -3.33 -0.29 9.67
C THR A 235 -3.39 0.97 8.82
N ALA A 236 -2.50 1.10 7.84
CA ALA A 236 -2.52 2.23 6.91
C ALA A 236 -3.85 2.29 6.13
N THR A 237 -4.36 1.14 5.71
CA THR A 237 -5.65 1.06 5.02
C THR A 237 -6.80 1.50 5.94
N ALA A 238 -6.83 1.07 7.22
CA ALA A 238 -7.82 1.50 8.21
C ALA A 238 -7.78 3.01 8.48
N ILE A 239 -6.58 3.60 8.54
CA ILE A 239 -6.41 5.05 8.65
C ILE A 239 -6.97 5.77 7.41
N ALA A 240 -6.70 5.25 6.21
CA ALA A 240 -7.24 5.79 4.98
C ALA A 240 -8.78 5.70 4.93
N GLU A 241 -9.35 4.61 5.41
CA GLU A 241 -10.81 4.42 5.53
C GLU A 241 -11.45 5.44 6.44
N TYR A 242 -10.85 5.76 7.60
CA TYR A 242 -11.34 6.80 8.49
C TYR A 242 -11.48 8.16 7.77
N PHE A 243 -10.48 8.57 7.02
CA PHE A 243 -10.53 9.85 6.30
C PHE A 243 -11.49 9.81 5.11
N ARG A 244 -11.54 8.69 4.37
CA ARG A 244 -12.54 8.47 3.32
C ARG A 244 -13.96 8.61 3.86
N ASP A 245 -14.25 8.02 5.00
CA ASP A 245 -15.57 8.03 5.61
C ASP A 245 -15.98 9.43 6.09
N GLN A 246 -15.03 10.36 6.22
CA GLN A 246 -15.25 11.79 6.40
C GLN A 246 -15.42 12.56 5.08
N GLY A 247 -15.54 11.86 3.95
CA GLY A 247 -15.73 12.48 2.65
C GLY A 247 -14.46 13.02 2.00
N LYS A 248 -13.27 12.60 2.47
CA LYS A 248 -11.98 13.02 1.91
C LYS A 248 -11.56 12.14 0.72
N ASP A 249 -10.82 12.76 -0.21
CA ASP A 249 -10.09 12.05 -1.24
C ASP A 249 -8.69 11.70 -0.71
N VAL A 250 -8.46 10.42 -0.43
CA VAL A 250 -7.24 9.91 0.18
C VAL A 250 -6.35 9.26 -0.86
N LEU A 251 -5.07 9.60 -0.87
CA LEU A 251 -4.04 8.86 -1.59
C LEU A 251 -3.37 7.89 -0.62
N LEU A 252 -3.63 6.58 -0.80
CA LEU A 252 -2.97 5.51 -0.07
C LEU A 252 -1.78 5.01 -0.88
N MET A 253 -0.57 5.20 -0.37
CA MET A 253 0.66 4.67 -0.97
C MET A 253 1.22 3.55 -0.11
N MET A 254 1.49 2.38 -0.71
CA MET A 254 2.01 1.22 0.01
C MET A 254 3.30 0.71 -0.61
N ASP A 255 4.38 0.84 0.10
CA ASP A 255 5.71 0.36 -0.28
C ASP A 255 6.21 -0.69 0.72
N SER A 256 6.09 -1.98 0.41
CA SER A 256 5.61 -2.58 -0.83
C SER A 256 4.62 -3.72 -0.57
N LEU A 257 3.75 -3.94 -1.54
CA LEU A 257 2.84 -5.09 -1.56
C LEU A 257 3.60 -6.42 -1.55
N THR A 258 4.77 -6.47 -2.19
CA THR A 258 5.66 -7.64 -2.16
C THR A 258 6.10 -7.96 -0.73
N ARG A 259 6.45 -6.96 0.07
CA ARG A 259 6.86 -7.15 1.47
C ARG A 259 5.70 -7.58 2.36
N PHE A 260 4.50 -7.04 2.12
CA PHE A 260 3.26 -7.54 2.73
C PHE A 260 3.06 -9.03 2.42
N SER A 261 3.20 -9.44 1.17
CA SER A 261 3.04 -10.82 0.72
C SER A 261 4.10 -11.75 1.34
N MET A 262 5.34 -11.29 1.47
CA MET A 262 6.41 -12.01 2.17
C MET A 262 6.09 -12.20 3.66
N ALA A 263 5.58 -11.17 4.32
CA ALA A 263 5.14 -11.26 5.72
C ALA A 263 3.99 -12.26 5.88
N GLN A 264 2.99 -12.21 5.00
CA GLN A 264 1.89 -13.17 4.98
C GLN A 264 2.37 -14.61 4.71
N ARG A 265 3.38 -14.77 3.84
CA ARG A 265 4.03 -16.07 3.63
C ARG A 265 4.64 -16.63 4.92
N GLU A 266 5.39 -15.82 5.65
CA GLU A 266 6.00 -16.21 6.93
C GLU A 266 4.92 -16.63 7.94
N ILE A 267 3.82 -15.87 8.03
CA ILE A 267 2.67 -16.17 8.91
C ILE A 267 2.01 -17.50 8.52
N GLY A 268 1.65 -17.67 7.25
CA GLY A 268 0.97 -18.87 6.78
C GLY A 268 1.82 -20.13 6.98
N LEU A 269 3.09 -20.10 6.61
CA LEU A 269 4.02 -21.22 6.84
C LEU A 269 4.18 -21.55 8.33
N ALA A 270 4.30 -20.53 9.20
CA ALA A 270 4.40 -20.73 10.64
C ALA A 270 3.09 -21.28 11.25
N SER A 271 1.94 -20.98 10.65
CA SER A 271 0.63 -21.53 11.03
C SER A 271 0.37 -22.94 10.48
N GLY A 272 1.30 -23.48 9.68
CA GLY A 272 1.23 -24.84 9.14
C GLY A 272 0.59 -24.97 7.76
N GLU A 273 0.39 -23.87 7.04
CA GLU A 273 -0.06 -23.93 5.65
C GLU A 273 1.04 -24.53 4.75
N PRO A 274 0.69 -25.38 3.79
CA PRO A 274 1.66 -25.90 2.83
C PRO A 274 2.07 -24.83 1.82
N PRO A 275 3.36 -24.74 1.42
CA PRO A 275 3.79 -23.88 0.33
C PRO A 275 3.24 -24.39 -1.02
N VAL A 276 2.81 -23.48 -1.91
CA VAL A 276 2.26 -23.80 -3.23
C VAL A 276 3.18 -23.25 -4.33
N SER A 277 2.92 -22.05 -4.83
CA SER A 277 3.66 -21.45 -5.92
C SER A 277 4.87 -20.68 -5.41
N ARG A 278 6.08 -21.00 -5.89
CA ARG A 278 7.35 -20.37 -5.45
C ARG A 278 7.48 -20.24 -3.92
N GLY A 279 6.88 -21.16 -3.16
CA GLY A 279 6.92 -21.19 -1.71
C GLY A 279 5.93 -20.26 -1.00
N TYR A 280 5.00 -19.63 -1.70
CA TYR A 280 3.90 -18.88 -1.11
C TYR A 280 2.74 -19.80 -0.73
N PRO A 281 2.18 -19.70 0.49
CA PRO A 281 1.00 -20.45 0.90
C PRO A 281 -0.29 -19.84 0.33
N PRO A 282 -1.42 -20.61 0.31
CA PRO A 282 -2.69 -20.14 -0.24
C PRO A 282 -3.21 -18.84 0.37
N SER A 283 -2.95 -18.61 1.66
CA SER A 283 -3.40 -17.40 2.38
C SER A 283 -2.88 -16.11 1.75
N VAL A 284 -1.71 -16.10 1.11
CA VAL A 284 -1.18 -14.90 0.43
C VAL A 284 -2.11 -14.46 -0.70
N TYR A 285 -2.60 -15.43 -1.48
CA TYR A 285 -3.49 -15.17 -2.62
C TYR A 285 -4.92 -14.81 -2.20
N SER A 286 -5.33 -15.18 -1.00
CA SER A 286 -6.64 -14.80 -0.47
C SER A 286 -6.62 -13.47 0.29
N GLU A 287 -5.52 -13.11 0.96
CA GLU A 287 -5.42 -11.87 1.74
C GLU A 287 -5.12 -10.64 0.87
N MET A 288 -4.34 -10.80 -0.22
CA MET A 288 -4.01 -9.70 -1.12
C MET A 288 -5.26 -9.06 -1.75
N PRO A 289 -6.20 -9.80 -2.37
CA PRO A 289 -7.43 -9.20 -2.89
C PRO A 289 -8.25 -8.50 -1.82
N LYS A 290 -8.39 -9.08 -0.61
CA LYS A 290 -9.12 -8.48 0.49
C LYS A 290 -8.54 -7.12 0.88
N LEU A 291 -7.21 -7.02 0.97
CA LEU A 291 -6.52 -5.77 1.27
C LEU A 291 -6.76 -4.72 0.17
N LEU A 292 -6.56 -5.10 -1.09
CA LEU A 292 -6.66 -4.19 -2.23
C LEU A 292 -8.10 -3.72 -2.49
N GLU A 293 -9.09 -4.58 -2.22
CA GLU A 293 -10.51 -4.23 -2.38
C GLU A 293 -11.01 -3.24 -1.32
N ARG A 294 -10.29 -2.99 -0.24
CA ARG A 294 -10.63 -1.95 0.75
C ARG A 294 -10.46 -0.53 0.21
N ALA A 295 -9.56 -0.34 -0.77
CA ALA A 295 -9.42 0.91 -1.51
C ALA A 295 -10.53 1.06 -2.56
N GLY A 296 -10.69 2.26 -3.07
CA GLY A 296 -11.70 2.58 -4.08
C GLY A 296 -12.62 3.73 -3.66
N CYS A 297 -13.62 4.00 -4.49
CA CYS A 297 -14.68 4.93 -4.14
C CYS A 297 -15.62 4.32 -3.10
N ALA A 298 -16.17 5.16 -2.22
CA ALA A 298 -17.29 4.85 -1.35
C ALA A 298 -18.51 5.73 -1.71
N GLN A 299 -19.56 5.71 -0.90
CA GLN A 299 -20.68 6.64 -1.07
C GLN A 299 -20.25 8.09 -0.85
N THR A 300 -19.29 8.31 0.05
CA THR A 300 -18.63 9.60 0.29
C THR A 300 -17.13 9.37 0.34
N GLY A 301 -16.36 10.26 -0.29
CA GLY A 301 -14.91 10.16 -0.34
C GLY A 301 -14.38 9.01 -1.20
N SER A 302 -13.05 8.96 -1.33
CA SER A 302 -12.37 7.94 -2.11
C SER A 302 -11.00 7.58 -1.51
N ILE A 303 -10.53 6.35 -1.77
CA ILE A 303 -9.15 5.94 -1.54
C ILE A 303 -8.54 5.54 -2.87
N THR A 304 -7.67 6.38 -3.40
CA THR A 304 -6.84 6.02 -4.56
C THR A 304 -5.60 5.29 -4.06
N GLY A 305 -5.42 4.06 -4.49
CA GLY A 305 -4.33 3.20 -4.02
C GLY A 305 -3.17 3.15 -5.00
N LEU A 306 -1.95 3.48 -4.55
CA LEU A 306 -0.70 3.26 -5.27
C LEU A 306 0.09 2.17 -4.55
N TYR A 307 0.23 1.01 -5.17
CA TYR A 307 0.85 -0.17 -4.58
C TYR A 307 2.15 -0.50 -5.31
N THR A 308 3.28 -0.40 -4.63
CA THR A 308 4.54 -0.80 -5.25
C THR A 308 4.70 -2.32 -5.20
N VAL A 309 5.18 -2.87 -6.30
CA VAL A 309 5.48 -4.28 -6.46
C VAL A 309 6.93 -4.40 -6.91
N LEU A 310 7.74 -5.11 -6.14
CA LEU A 310 9.13 -5.38 -6.50
C LEU A 310 9.17 -6.52 -7.52
N VAL A 311 9.76 -6.25 -8.66
CA VAL A 311 9.91 -7.23 -9.76
C VAL A 311 11.37 -7.68 -9.78
N ASP A 312 11.62 -8.88 -9.25
CA ASP A 312 12.97 -9.43 -9.24
C ASP A 312 13.38 -9.92 -10.63
N GLY A 313 14.53 -9.43 -11.11
CA GLY A 313 15.06 -9.80 -12.42
C GLY A 313 14.19 -9.39 -13.61
N ASP A 314 13.33 -8.39 -13.42
CA ASP A 314 12.36 -7.90 -14.41
C ASP A 314 11.35 -8.99 -14.88
N ASP A 315 11.13 -10.05 -14.05
CA ASP A 315 10.20 -11.18 -14.30
C ASP A 315 8.75 -10.81 -13.93
N MET A 316 8.00 -10.33 -14.91
CA MET A 316 6.58 -9.99 -14.76
C MET A 316 5.66 -11.21 -14.51
N ASN A 317 6.18 -12.45 -14.63
CA ASN A 317 5.43 -13.68 -14.38
C ASN A 317 5.66 -14.24 -12.97
N GLU A 318 6.33 -13.48 -12.12
CA GLU A 318 6.45 -13.79 -10.70
C GLU A 318 5.04 -13.80 -10.07
N PRO A 319 4.68 -14.82 -9.23
CA PRO A 319 3.29 -15.03 -8.78
C PRO A 319 2.65 -13.82 -8.11
N ILE A 320 3.40 -13.07 -7.28
CA ILE A 320 2.88 -11.87 -6.60
C ILE A 320 2.64 -10.76 -7.61
N THR A 321 3.57 -10.57 -8.56
CA THR A 321 3.49 -9.58 -9.64
C THR A 321 2.27 -9.84 -10.52
N ASP A 322 2.08 -11.07 -10.96
CA ASP A 322 0.94 -11.46 -11.80
C ASP A 322 -0.39 -11.35 -11.06
N THR A 323 -0.44 -11.79 -9.80
CA THR A 323 -1.63 -11.66 -8.95
C THR A 323 -2.01 -10.18 -8.74
N ALA A 324 -1.04 -9.33 -8.38
CA ALA A 324 -1.29 -7.90 -8.21
C ALA A 324 -1.80 -7.26 -9.51
N ARG A 325 -1.17 -7.55 -10.66
CA ARG A 325 -1.57 -7.04 -11.96
C ARG A 325 -2.99 -7.44 -12.37
N SER A 326 -3.44 -8.63 -11.96
CA SER A 326 -4.78 -9.12 -12.26
C SER A 326 -5.89 -8.41 -11.48
N ILE A 327 -5.58 -7.94 -10.25
CA ILE A 327 -6.55 -7.31 -9.34
C ILE A 327 -6.62 -5.80 -9.56
N LEU A 328 -5.47 -5.16 -9.87
CA LEU A 328 -5.36 -3.71 -9.96
C LEU A 328 -5.97 -3.13 -11.25
N ASP A 329 -6.40 -1.88 -11.19
CA ASP A 329 -7.06 -1.16 -12.28
C ASP A 329 -6.08 -0.50 -13.27
N GLY A 330 -4.81 -0.84 -13.19
CA GLY A 330 -3.73 -0.37 -14.04
C GLY A 330 -2.36 -0.53 -13.38
N HIS A 331 -1.33 -0.20 -14.14
CA HIS A 331 0.04 -0.28 -13.65
C HIS A 331 0.98 0.71 -14.33
N ILE A 332 1.98 1.13 -13.59
CA ILE A 332 3.11 1.95 -14.01
C ILE A 332 4.35 1.08 -13.94
N MET A 333 5.03 0.92 -15.06
CA MET A 333 6.28 0.18 -15.17
C MET A 333 7.47 1.12 -15.06
N LEU A 334 8.37 0.87 -14.12
CA LEU A 334 9.66 1.56 -14.06
C LEU A 334 10.74 0.69 -14.72
N ASN A 335 11.42 1.27 -15.73
CA ASN A 335 12.36 0.55 -16.58
C ASN A 335 13.80 0.92 -16.21
N ARG A 336 14.64 -0.11 -15.98
CA ARG A 336 16.05 0.06 -15.64
C ARG A 336 16.87 0.62 -16.80
N LYS A 337 16.52 0.30 -18.07
CA LYS A 337 17.18 0.86 -19.26
C LYS A 337 17.05 2.39 -19.27
N LEU A 338 15.85 2.92 -19.01
CA LEU A 338 15.60 4.36 -18.92
C LEU A 338 16.39 5.00 -17.76
N ALA A 339 16.41 4.36 -16.58
CA ALA A 339 17.21 4.85 -15.47
C ALA A 339 18.72 4.90 -15.79
N HIS A 340 19.26 3.91 -16.48
CA HIS A 340 20.66 3.90 -16.94
C HIS A 340 20.95 5.00 -17.98
N GLN A 341 19.95 5.43 -18.74
CA GLN A 341 20.03 6.54 -19.68
C GLN A 341 19.84 7.90 -19.01
N ASN A 342 19.73 7.95 -17.69
CA ASN A 342 19.42 9.17 -16.90
C ASN A 342 18.08 9.80 -17.29
N HIS A 343 17.12 8.99 -17.79
CA HIS A 343 15.78 9.42 -18.11
C HIS A 343 14.90 9.25 -16.85
N TYR A 344 14.57 10.34 -16.17
CA TYR A 344 13.76 10.32 -14.94
C TYR A 344 12.53 11.23 -15.05
N PRO A 345 11.36 10.78 -14.50
CA PRO A 345 11.13 9.45 -13.92
C PRO A 345 11.28 8.34 -14.98
N ALA A 346 11.82 7.20 -14.56
CA ALA A 346 12.14 6.09 -15.47
C ALA A 346 10.88 5.25 -15.85
N ILE A 347 9.82 5.93 -16.27
CA ILE A 347 8.50 5.35 -16.57
C ILE A 347 8.49 4.83 -18.01
N ASP A 348 8.25 3.53 -18.17
CA ASP A 348 7.99 2.93 -19.46
C ASP A 348 6.51 3.11 -19.83
N VAL A 349 6.21 4.15 -20.58
CA VAL A 349 4.83 4.52 -20.95
C VAL A 349 4.17 3.55 -21.92
N LEU A 350 4.97 2.76 -22.67
CA LEU A 350 4.43 1.75 -23.57
C LEU A 350 4.00 0.48 -22.83
N GLN A 351 4.68 0.14 -21.75
CA GLN A 351 4.32 -0.98 -20.88
C GLN A 351 3.38 -0.60 -19.73
N SER A 352 3.01 0.68 -19.61
CA SER A 352 2.15 1.19 -18.55
C SER A 352 0.74 1.43 -19.06
N ILE A 353 -0.26 1.19 -18.18
CA ILE A 353 -1.67 1.36 -18.53
C ILE A 353 -2.49 1.84 -17.34
N SER A 354 -3.41 2.79 -17.58
CA SER A 354 -4.56 3.08 -16.73
C SER A 354 -5.83 2.58 -17.42
N ARG A 355 -6.53 1.64 -16.79
CA ARG A 355 -7.78 1.10 -17.35
C ARG A 355 -8.93 2.10 -17.26
N CYS A 356 -8.85 3.07 -16.34
CA CYS A 356 -9.88 4.08 -16.14
C CYS A 356 -9.69 5.31 -17.04
N MET A 357 -8.48 5.58 -17.55
CA MET A 357 -8.19 6.80 -18.34
C MET A 357 -9.22 7.04 -19.46
N SER A 358 -9.59 6.00 -20.20
CA SER A 358 -10.53 6.13 -21.30
C SER A 358 -11.94 6.58 -20.90
N GLN A 359 -12.27 6.53 -19.61
CA GLN A 359 -13.59 6.91 -19.09
C GLN A 359 -13.59 8.31 -18.44
N ILE A 360 -12.42 8.78 -17.98
CA ILE A 360 -12.29 9.99 -17.15
C ILE A 360 -11.66 11.18 -17.90
N VAL A 361 -11.06 10.97 -19.09
CA VAL A 361 -10.51 12.05 -19.89
C VAL A 361 -11.32 12.27 -21.17
N ASP A 362 -11.24 13.47 -21.75
CA ASP A 362 -11.93 13.80 -22.97
C ASP A 362 -11.34 13.09 -24.22
N LYS A 363 -12.00 13.28 -25.36
CA LYS A 363 -11.62 12.62 -26.61
C LYS A 363 -10.31 13.17 -27.18
N GLU A 364 -10.08 14.47 -27.04
CA GLU A 364 -8.86 15.13 -27.54
C GLU A 364 -7.64 14.58 -26.81
N HIS A 365 -7.66 14.58 -25.46
CA HIS A 365 -6.58 14.06 -24.66
C HIS A 365 -6.23 12.60 -25.01
N LYS A 366 -7.24 11.73 -25.23
CA LYS A 366 -7.02 10.34 -25.66
C LYS A 366 -6.26 10.26 -26.99
N VAL A 367 -6.65 11.11 -27.94
CA VAL A 367 -5.99 11.14 -29.26
C VAL A 367 -4.55 11.60 -29.15
N LEU A 368 -4.28 12.65 -28.37
CA LEU A 368 -2.93 13.18 -28.14
C LEU A 368 -2.05 12.15 -27.43
N ALA A 369 -2.53 11.52 -26.38
CA ALA A 369 -1.81 10.43 -25.68
C ALA A 369 -1.51 9.25 -26.63
N GLY A 370 -2.46 8.92 -27.51
CA GLY A 370 -2.27 7.90 -28.54
C GLY A 370 -1.20 8.28 -29.56
N LYS A 371 -1.16 9.54 -30.01
CA LYS A 371 -0.15 10.04 -30.93
C LYS A 371 1.26 9.92 -30.32
N LEU A 372 1.46 10.37 -29.07
CA LEU A 372 2.75 10.26 -28.39
C LEU A 372 3.21 8.81 -28.27
N LYS A 373 2.34 7.92 -27.79
CA LYS A 373 2.67 6.49 -27.68
C LYS A 373 3.03 5.87 -29.04
N ASN A 374 2.36 6.30 -30.11
CA ASN A 374 2.65 5.84 -31.47
C ASN A 374 4.03 6.31 -31.96
N VAL A 375 4.38 7.59 -31.73
CA VAL A 375 5.73 8.13 -32.04
C VAL A 375 6.80 7.32 -31.33
N LEU A 376 6.65 7.12 -30.02
CA LEU A 376 7.61 6.38 -29.20
C LEU A 376 7.73 4.92 -29.64
N ALA A 377 6.61 4.23 -29.92
CA ALA A 377 6.62 2.85 -30.39
C ALA A 377 7.31 2.73 -31.76
N THR A 378 6.98 3.63 -32.71
CA THR A 378 7.59 3.64 -34.05
C THR A 378 9.10 3.90 -33.98
N TYR A 379 9.53 4.83 -33.10
CA TYR A 379 10.96 5.10 -32.92
C TYR A 379 11.69 3.88 -32.33
N ASN A 380 11.14 3.26 -31.29
CA ASN A 380 11.74 2.08 -30.63
C ASN A 380 11.87 0.90 -31.61
N GLU A 381 10.89 0.69 -32.51
CA GLU A 381 10.96 -0.35 -33.53
C GLU A 381 12.07 -0.09 -34.55
N ALA A 382 12.38 1.18 -34.82
CA ALA A 382 13.40 1.59 -35.82
C ALA A 382 14.76 1.91 -35.15
N GLU A 383 14.88 1.97 -33.82
CA GLU A 383 16.05 2.44 -33.08
C GLU A 383 17.34 1.76 -33.53
N ASP A 384 17.32 0.43 -33.67
CA ASP A 384 18.54 -0.32 -34.13
C ASP A 384 18.96 0.05 -35.55
N LEU A 385 17.98 0.20 -36.46
CA LEU A 385 18.26 0.57 -37.85
C LEU A 385 18.82 2.00 -37.96
N ILE A 386 18.33 2.90 -37.12
CA ILE A 386 18.79 4.29 -37.05
C ILE A 386 20.22 4.33 -36.52
N ASN A 387 20.50 3.62 -35.41
CA ASN A 387 21.77 3.63 -34.70
C ASN A 387 22.93 3.04 -35.55
N ILE A 388 22.65 1.99 -36.36
CA ILE A 388 23.65 1.41 -37.26
C ILE A 388 23.73 2.13 -38.60
N GLY A 389 22.95 3.23 -38.80
CA GLY A 389 22.95 4.00 -40.07
C GLY A 389 22.32 3.26 -41.26
N ALA A 390 21.52 2.21 -41.00
CA ALA A 390 20.86 1.45 -42.06
C ALA A 390 19.53 2.10 -42.52
N TYR A 391 18.94 2.95 -41.69
CA TYR A 391 17.74 3.70 -42.05
C TYR A 391 18.08 4.89 -42.96
N LYS A 392 17.33 5.01 -44.05
CA LYS A 392 17.48 6.13 -44.99
C LYS A 392 16.28 7.06 -44.89
N SER A 393 16.51 8.33 -44.55
CA SER A 393 15.44 9.35 -44.48
C SER A 393 14.66 9.40 -45.80
N GLY A 394 13.32 9.55 -45.67
CA GLY A 394 12.37 9.55 -46.80
C GLY A 394 11.87 8.15 -47.18
N SER A 395 12.40 7.06 -46.62
CA SER A 395 11.97 5.70 -46.93
C SER A 395 10.66 5.30 -46.24
N ASN A 396 10.37 5.86 -45.07
CA ASN A 396 9.12 5.63 -44.33
C ASN A 396 8.68 6.90 -43.59
N PRO A 397 7.59 7.55 -44.04
CA PRO A 397 7.09 8.79 -43.43
C PRO A 397 6.78 8.70 -41.94
N LYS A 398 6.39 7.51 -41.42
CA LYS A 398 6.12 7.32 -39.99
C LYS A 398 7.41 7.34 -39.18
N ILE A 399 8.45 6.71 -39.68
CA ILE A 399 9.76 6.69 -38.99
C ILE A 399 10.40 8.09 -39.07
N ASP A 400 10.29 8.78 -40.19
CA ASP A 400 10.79 10.16 -40.32
C ASP A 400 10.11 11.08 -39.30
N HIS A 401 8.80 11.01 -39.20
CA HIS A 401 8.03 11.76 -38.17
C HIS A 401 8.44 11.39 -36.76
N ALA A 402 8.65 10.09 -36.47
CA ALA A 402 9.10 9.65 -35.15
C ALA A 402 10.48 10.19 -34.80
N ILE A 403 11.43 10.20 -35.78
CA ILE A 403 12.78 10.80 -35.62
C ILE A 403 12.67 12.30 -35.33
N GLU A 404 11.80 13.02 -36.05
CA GLU A 404 11.60 14.46 -35.85
C GLU A 404 11.07 14.81 -34.43
N LYS A 405 10.14 14.00 -33.89
CA LYS A 405 9.42 14.31 -32.65
C LYS A 405 10.06 13.69 -31.39
N ILE A 406 10.99 12.72 -31.51
CA ILE A 406 11.46 11.92 -30.37
C ILE A 406 12.11 12.72 -29.27
N ASP A 407 12.89 13.76 -29.61
CA ASP A 407 13.57 14.59 -28.62
C ASP A 407 12.55 15.37 -27.77
N ALA A 408 11.55 15.98 -28.40
CA ALA A 408 10.46 16.69 -27.72
C ALA A 408 9.59 15.74 -26.88
N VAL A 409 9.36 14.52 -27.36
CA VAL A 409 8.65 13.46 -26.58
C VAL A 409 9.45 13.10 -25.34
N ASN A 410 10.76 12.89 -25.44
CA ASN A 410 11.61 12.58 -24.31
C ASN A 410 11.65 13.75 -23.30
N GLU A 411 11.71 14.99 -23.75
CA GLU A 411 11.63 16.18 -22.89
C GLU A 411 10.30 16.25 -22.13
N PHE A 412 9.18 15.92 -22.78
CA PHE A 412 7.89 15.82 -22.13
C PHE A 412 7.89 14.72 -21.05
N LEU A 413 8.46 13.54 -21.33
CA LEU A 413 8.46 12.39 -20.42
C LEU A 413 9.39 12.62 -19.22
N MET A 414 10.47 13.38 -19.36
CA MET A 414 11.37 13.72 -18.27
C MET A 414 10.80 14.85 -17.42
N GLN A 415 11.04 14.76 -16.11
CA GLN A 415 10.62 15.77 -15.13
C GLN A 415 11.57 15.81 -13.95
N ASP A 416 12.04 16.99 -13.59
CA ASP A 416 12.82 17.18 -12.38
C ASP A 416 12.01 16.86 -11.13
N VAL A 417 12.68 16.34 -10.10
CA VAL A 417 12.05 15.90 -8.84
C VAL A 417 11.27 17.01 -8.13
N ASP A 418 11.76 18.24 -8.24
CA ASP A 418 11.17 19.42 -7.59
C ASP A 418 10.18 20.18 -8.50
N ALA A 419 10.09 19.80 -9.77
CA ALA A 419 9.16 20.40 -10.70
C ALA A 419 7.71 19.99 -10.38
N LYS A 420 6.80 20.97 -10.45
CA LYS A 420 5.37 20.79 -10.22
C LYS A 420 4.61 21.20 -11.48
N TYR A 421 3.75 20.30 -11.93
CA TYR A 421 2.84 20.55 -13.05
C TYR A 421 1.42 20.24 -12.62
N ASP A 422 0.50 21.14 -12.98
CA ASP A 422 -0.92 20.86 -12.86
C ASP A 422 -1.38 19.97 -14.03
N TYR A 423 -2.53 19.33 -13.87
CA TYR A 423 -3.09 18.43 -14.89
C TYR A 423 -3.31 19.13 -16.23
N GLU A 424 -3.86 20.34 -16.19
CA GLU A 424 -4.12 21.15 -17.38
C GLU A 424 -2.81 21.51 -18.09
N GLN A 425 -1.76 21.87 -17.36
CA GLN A 425 -0.44 22.15 -17.92
C GLN A 425 0.15 20.92 -18.61
N ALA A 426 0.02 19.73 -18.02
CA ALA A 426 0.50 18.50 -18.63
C ALA A 426 -0.24 18.18 -19.94
N VAL A 427 -1.56 18.42 -19.99
CA VAL A 427 -2.36 18.22 -21.20
C VAL A 427 -2.04 19.27 -22.26
N ASP A 428 -1.84 20.54 -21.88
CA ASP A 428 -1.48 21.61 -22.81
C ASP A 428 -0.11 21.36 -23.42
N MET A 429 0.91 20.99 -22.63
CA MET A 429 2.22 20.60 -23.13
C MET A 429 2.14 19.39 -24.10
N LEU A 430 1.25 18.42 -23.80
CA LEU A 430 1.01 17.29 -24.70
C LEU A 430 0.35 17.73 -26.00
N ARG A 431 -0.51 18.77 -25.98
CA ARG A 431 -1.14 19.37 -27.16
C ARG A 431 -0.11 20.09 -28.03
N GLU A 432 0.74 20.93 -27.41
CA GLU A 432 1.82 21.68 -28.10
C GLU A 432 2.80 20.77 -28.87
N LEU A 433 3.03 19.53 -28.40
CA LEU A 433 3.87 18.57 -29.12
C LEU A 433 3.33 18.21 -30.53
N PHE A 434 2.03 18.35 -30.77
CA PHE A 434 1.33 17.92 -31.98
C PHE A 434 0.51 19.04 -32.65
N GLU A 435 0.62 20.27 -32.18
CA GLU A 435 0.21 21.47 -32.91
C GLU A 435 1.28 21.76 -33.96
N ASP A 436 0.88 21.83 -35.26
CA ASP A 436 1.74 22.15 -36.40
C ASP A 436 1.96 23.66 -36.55
#